data_23f9c154e329179a1fd075d094514655
#
_entry.id   23f9c154e329179a1fd075d094514655
#
_cell.length_a   1.000
_cell.length_b   1.000
_cell.length_c   1.000
_cell.angle_alpha   90.00
_cell.angle_beta   90.00
_cell.angle_gamma   90.00
#
_symmetry.space_group_name_H-M   'P 1'
#
loop_
_entity.id
_entity.type
_entity.pdbx_description
1 polymer ?
#
loop_
_entity_poly.entity_id
_entity_poly.type
_entity_poly.pdbx_seq_one_letter_code
_entity_poly.pdbx_strand_id
1 'polypeptide(L)'
;MSQLKQIQAIITKSGLHSNISFITKLIFFSALSPMGNLSHAYSLFQQSSILMHNNPFIYNTIIRAFSNSSFPLQAFYIYNQMQNNNVVSDCYTCNFVLKACSRAYKLIQQESASSYDDEIVVVFNKGLEIHCRVIKIGFQNDSCIQNSLLNMYSQCGLISVARHLFDQIKDTSLVSWNIMISAYDRIQDYESADYLLETMPNKNVVSWNTLIGRYIRLGNVEAARRVFGCMPERNAISWNSMIAGCVSVRDYAGALELFSEMQNAGVKPTEVTLISILGACAETGALETGHRIHESLKVCEHKIEGYLGNAFVNMYCKCGNLSLAREIFNGMRMKTVSCWNAMIIGLAVHGYCEEVFQLFSEMEESLDNSIRPNGLTFTGVLVACSHKGLVDKARWYYDHMVNKYKILPNIKHYGCMVDLLSRRGLLEEAYQMIKTSPSTNSDVLWRTLLGACRTQANMELAEISFQQLAKEQLTDGDYMLLSNIYAEAGRWDEVQRLRSEMGYLHVPKQAGYSQINMNVSNRLS
;
A
#
# COMPACT_ATOMS: atom_id res chain seq x y z
N MET A 1 1.54 22.55 -24.47
CA MET A 1 1.11 23.93 -24.11
C MET A 1 1.48 24.97 -25.16
N SER A 2 2.75 25.07 -25.64
CA SER A 2 3.14 26.08 -26.64
C SER A 2 2.37 25.95 -27.96
N GLN A 3 2.19 24.74 -28.47
CA GLN A 3 1.46 24.48 -29.72
C GLN A 3 -0.03 24.85 -29.64
N LEU A 4 -0.72 24.56 -28.53
CA LEU A 4 -2.12 24.94 -28.34
C LEU A 4 -2.31 26.46 -28.31
N LYS A 5 -1.41 27.18 -27.66
CA LYS A 5 -1.41 28.66 -27.66
C LYS A 5 -1.09 29.22 -29.06
N GLN A 6 -0.22 28.56 -29.82
CA GLN A 6 0.07 28.93 -31.21
C GLN A 6 -1.16 28.73 -32.11
N ILE A 7 -1.85 27.61 -31.99
CA ILE A 7 -3.09 27.34 -32.73
C ILE A 7 -4.15 28.39 -32.37
N GLN A 8 -4.33 28.71 -31.07
CA GLN A 8 -5.24 29.76 -30.64
C GLN A 8 -4.89 31.12 -31.26
N ALA A 9 -3.60 31.48 -31.27
CA ALA A 9 -3.14 32.74 -31.86
C ALA A 9 -3.40 32.81 -33.39
N ILE A 10 -3.25 31.68 -34.09
CA ILE A 10 -3.57 31.58 -35.50
C ILE A 10 -5.09 31.75 -35.73
N ILE A 11 -5.92 31.06 -34.93
CA ILE A 11 -7.38 31.18 -35.01
C ILE A 11 -7.83 32.64 -34.77
N THR A 12 -7.20 33.30 -33.77
CA THR A 12 -7.51 34.71 -33.47
C THR A 12 -7.06 35.66 -34.61
N LYS A 13 -5.84 35.49 -35.13
CA LYS A 13 -5.32 36.30 -36.26
C LYS A 13 -6.09 36.11 -37.58
N SER A 14 -6.59 34.91 -37.82
CA SER A 14 -7.36 34.61 -39.03
C SER A 14 -8.84 35.03 -38.95
N GLY A 15 -9.27 35.66 -37.84
CA GLY A 15 -10.67 36.08 -37.64
C GLY A 15 -11.64 34.92 -37.36
N LEU A 16 -11.14 33.69 -37.23
CA LEU A 16 -11.94 32.49 -36.96
C LEU A 16 -12.35 32.33 -35.49
N HIS A 17 -12.02 33.28 -34.65
CA HIS A 17 -12.39 33.29 -33.23
C HIS A 17 -13.91 33.41 -32.99
N SER A 18 -14.68 33.80 -33.98
CA SER A 18 -16.17 33.79 -33.99
C SER A 18 -16.79 32.48 -34.52
N ASN A 19 -15.96 31.57 -35.06
CA ASN A 19 -16.46 30.31 -35.61
C ASN A 19 -16.63 29.28 -34.47
N ILE A 20 -17.89 28.99 -34.15
CA ILE A 20 -18.31 28.08 -33.07
C ILE A 20 -17.64 26.71 -33.22
N SER A 21 -17.54 26.17 -34.45
CA SER A 21 -16.98 24.82 -34.66
C SER A 21 -15.50 24.71 -34.29
N PHE A 22 -14.69 25.72 -34.62
CA PHE A 22 -13.26 25.69 -34.27
C PHE A 22 -13.01 25.82 -32.76
N ILE A 23 -13.71 26.74 -32.12
CA ILE A 23 -13.55 26.93 -30.66
C ILE A 23 -14.07 25.72 -29.89
N THR A 24 -15.19 25.14 -30.32
CA THR A 24 -15.71 23.90 -29.70
C THR A 24 -14.69 22.75 -29.78
N LYS A 25 -14.04 22.56 -30.93
CA LYS A 25 -12.98 21.55 -31.09
C LYS A 25 -11.76 21.85 -30.23
N LEU A 26 -11.37 23.13 -30.13
CA LEU A 26 -10.23 23.55 -29.32
C LEU A 26 -10.51 23.33 -27.82
N ILE A 27 -11.71 23.69 -27.35
CA ILE A 27 -12.15 23.42 -25.98
C ILE A 27 -12.17 21.92 -25.72
N PHE A 28 -12.76 21.13 -26.63
CA PHE A 28 -12.85 19.67 -26.49
C PHE A 28 -11.46 19.04 -26.37
N PHE A 29 -10.54 19.39 -27.28
CA PHE A 29 -9.17 18.87 -27.22
C PHE A 29 -8.45 19.31 -25.95
N SER A 30 -8.54 20.61 -25.60
CA SER A 30 -7.88 21.14 -24.40
C SER A 30 -8.42 20.55 -23.08
N ALA A 31 -9.71 20.22 -23.04
CA ALA A 31 -10.38 19.71 -21.85
C ALA A 31 -10.22 18.20 -21.65
N LEU A 32 -10.20 17.41 -22.72
CA LEU A 32 -10.33 15.94 -22.64
C LEU A 32 -9.12 15.17 -23.16
N SER A 33 -8.19 15.81 -23.90
CA SER A 33 -6.97 15.15 -24.36
C SER A 33 -5.96 14.96 -23.23
N PRO A 34 -5.21 13.85 -23.17
CA PRO A 34 -4.09 13.69 -22.24
C PRO A 34 -3.01 14.78 -22.36
N MET A 35 -2.88 15.37 -23.56
CA MET A 35 -1.96 16.47 -23.85
C MET A 35 -2.61 17.86 -23.62
N GLY A 36 -3.87 17.90 -23.21
CA GLY A 36 -4.64 19.10 -22.98
C GLY A 36 -4.31 19.79 -21.64
N ASN A 37 -4.97 20.93 -21.42
CA ASN A 37 -4.89 21.68 -20.17
C ASN A 37 -6.27 22.20 -19.80
N LEU A 38 -6.80 21.71 -18.69
CA LEU A 38 -8.15 22.05 -18.25
C LEU A 38 -8.33 23.54 -17.91
N SER A 39 -7.33 24.16 -17.28
CA SER A 39 -7.38 25.60 -16.96
C SER A 39 -7.43 26.45 -18.23
N HIS A 40 -6.69 26.04 -19.28
CA HIS A 40 -6.75 26.69 -20.58
C HIS A 40 -8.10 26.51 -21.26
N ALA A 41 -8.65 25.28 -21.23
CA ALA A 41 -10.00 24.99 -21.77
C ALA A 41 -11.07 25.84 -21.08
N TYR A 42 -10.98 25.98 -19.76
CA TYR A 42 -11.89 26.80 -18.96
C TYR A 42 -11.77 28.29 -19.28
N SER A 43 -10.54 28.81 -19.45
CA SER A 43 -10.32 30.21 -19.87
C SER A 43 -10.92 30.47 -21.25
N LEU A 44 -10.77 29.55 -22.21
CA LEU A 44 -11.39 29.64 -23.53
C LEU A 44 -12.92 29.64 -23.45
N PHE A 45 -13.49 28.78 -22.59
CA PHE A 45 -14.92 28.72 -22.35
C PHE A 45 -15.45 30.05 -21.82
N GLN A 46 -14.78 30.66 -20.83
CA GLN A 46 -15.18 31.94 -20.26
C GLN A 46 -15.06 33.11 -21.26
N GLN A 47 -14.08 33.08 -22.14
CA GLN A 47 -13.86 34.10 -23.17
C GLN A 47 -14.78 33.93 -24.38
N SER A 48 -15.44 32.79 -24.52
CA SER A 48 -16.32 32.52 -25.64
C SER A 48 -17.55 33.41 -25.60
N SER A 49 -18.00 33.87 -26.77
CA SER A 49 -19.13 34.81 -26.91
C SER A 49 -20.44 34.23 -26.40
N ILE A 50 -21.40 35.09 -26.08
CA ILE A 50 -22.76 34.74 -25.59
C ILE A 50 -23.46 33.70 -26.51
N LEU A 51 -23.18 33.71 -27.79
CA LEU A 51 -23.71 32.74 -28.78
C LEU A 51 -23.22 31.30 -28.51
N MET A 52 -22.06 31.12 -27.90
CA MET A 52 -21.53 29.77 -27.54
C MET A 52 -22.11 29.27 -26.23
N HIS A 53 -22.53 30.15 -25.35
CA HIS A 53 -23.11 29.78 -24.06
C HIS A 53 -24.48 29.09 -24.19
N ASN A 54 -25.08 29.07 -25.38
CA ASN A 54 -26.33 28.35 -25.62
C ASN A 54 -26.11 26.91 -26.18
N ASN A 55 -24.87 26.43 -26.25
CA ASN A 55 -24.56 25.11 -26.77
C ASN A 55 -24.35 24.07 -25.65
N PRO A 56 -25.28 23.11 -25.43
CA PRO A 56 -25.19 22.09 -24.41
C PRO A 56 -23.90 21.25 -24.50
N PHE A 57 -23.40 21.00 -25.71
CA PHE A 57 -22.21 20.20 -25.93
C PHE A 57 -20.95 20.81 -25.28
N ILE A 58 -20.82 22.14 -25.34
CA ILE A 58 -19.67 22.82 -24.72
C ILE A 58 -19.73 22.72 -23.21
N TYR A 59 -20.90 22.95 -22.61
CA TYR A 59 -21.12 22.77 -21.18
C TYR A 59 -20.80 21.34 -20.75
N ASN A 60 -21.35 20.35 -21.46
CA ASN A 60 -21.11 18.93 -21.17
C ASN A 60 -19.64 18.56 -21.25
N THR A 61 -18.90 19.13 -22.21
CA THR A 61 -17.45 18.90 -22.35
C THR A 61 -16.69 19.40 -21.12
N ILE A 62 -16.98 20.61 -20.67
CA ILE A 62 -16.30 21.20 -19.50
C ILE A 62 -16.72 20.49 -18.21
N ILE A 63 -18.04 20.22 -18.00
CA ILE A 63 -18.55 19.47 -16.86
C ILE A 63 -17.87 18.08 -16.80
N ARG A 64 -17.80 17.36 -17.93
CA ARG A 64 -17.12 16.07 -18.02
C ARG A 64 -15.64 16.17 -17.63
N ALA A 65 -14.95 17.20 -18.08
CA ALA A 65 -13.54 17.39 -17.78
C ALA A 65 -13.32 17.65 -16.28
N PHE A 66 -14.11 18.54 -15.66
CA PHE A 66 -14.04 18.78 -14.21
C PHE A 66 -14.48 17.56 -13.40
N SER A 67 -15.49 16.81 -13.83
CA SER A 67 -15.93 15.58 -13.15
C SER A 67 -14.83 14.51 -13.08
N ASN A 68 -13.86 14.54 -13.99
CA ASN A 68 -12.72 13.62 -14.03
C ASN A 68 -11.44 14.19 -13.39
N SER A 69 -11.43 15.47 -13.03
CA SER A 69 -10.27 16.17 -12.47
C SER A 69 -10.16 16.01 -10.95
N SER A 70 -9.17 16.68 -10.36
CA SER A 70 -9.04 16.88 -8.91
C SER A 70 -9.96 17.96 -8.33
N PHE A 71 -10.74 18.67 -9.18
CA PHE A 71 -11.63 19.76 -8.79
C PHE A 71 -13.09 19.50 -9.22
N PRO A 72 -13.73 18.39 -8.79
CA PRO A 72 -15.07 18.03 -9.27
C PRO A 72 -16.15 19.03 -8.88
N LEU A 73 -16.00 19.79 -7.79
CA LEU A 73 -16.95 20.83 -7.36
C LEU A 73 -17.12 21.94 -8.42
N GLN A 74 -16.11 22.21 -9.25
CA GLN A 74 -16.22 23.18 -10.34
C GLN A 74 -17.27 22.75 -11.40
N ALA A 75 -17.53 21.46 -11.52
CA ALA A 75 -18.59 20.96 -12.40
C ALA A 75 -19.97 21.48 -11.97
N PHE A 76 -20.21 21.65 -10.65
CA PHE A 76 -21.48 22.20 -10.14
C PHE A 76 -21.65 23.68 -10.51
N TYR A 77 -20.57 24.44 -10.43
CA TYR A 77 -20.58 25.84 -10.84
C TYR A 77 -20.95 25.99 -12.34
N ILE A 78 -20.32 25.19 -13.20
CA ILE A 78 -20.60 25.20 -14.65
C ILE A 78 -22.04 24.73 -14.93
N TYR A 79 -22.52 23.73 -14.22
CA TYR A 79 -23.90 23.27 -14.33
C TYR A 79 -24.90 24.38 -13.92
N ASN A 80 -24.66 25.09 -12.80
CA ASN A 80 -25.49 26.20 -12.37
C ASN A 80 -25.47 27.35 -13.42
N GLN A 81 -24.31 27.66 -14.00
CA GLN A 81 -24.19 28.63 -15.08
C GLN A 81 -24.99 28.22 -16.31
N MET A 82 -24.97 26.91 -16.68
CA MET A 82 -25.78 26.33 -17.75
C MET A 82 -27.29 26.58 -17.51
N GLN A 83 -27.74 26.35 -16.25
CA GLN A 83 -29.14 26.57 -15.88
C GLN A 83 -29.52 28.06 -15.94
N ASN A 84 -28.69 28.95 -15.40
CA ASN A 84 -28.90 30.38 -15.42
C ASN A 84 -28.98 30.95 -16.85
N ASN A 85 -28.30 30.34 -17.79
CA ASN A 85 -28.35 30.68 -19.20
C ASN A 85 -29.50 29.99 -19.97
N ASN A 86 -30.44 29.35 -19.25
CA ASN A 86 -31.58 28.62 -19.81
C ASN A 86 -31.20 27.52 -20.82
N VAL A 87 -30.00 26.96 -20.74
CA VAL A 87 -29.56 25.85 -21.59
C VAL A 87 -30.13 24.54 -21.05
N VAL A 88 -30.84 23.81 -21.91
CA VAL A 88 -31.51 22.56 -21.52
C VAL A 88 -30.47 21.48 -21.19
N SER A 89 -30.60 20.89 -20.01
CA SER A 89 -29.79 19.74 -19.59
C SER A 89 -30.28 18.46 -20.29
N ASP A 90 -29.37 17.70 -20.82
CA ASP A 90 -29.61 16.38 -21.40
C ASP A 90 -29.19 15.24 -20.44
N CYS A 91 -29.32 13.99 -20.89
CA CYS A 91 -28.89 12.81 -20.12
C CYS A 91 -27.39 12.83 -19.82
N TYR A 92 -26.55 13.33 -20.72
CA TYR A 92 -25.11 13.44 -20.52
C TYR A 92 -24.75 14.46 -19.42
N THR A 93 -25.45 15.62 -19.41
CA THR A 93 -25.30 16.62 -18.34
C THR A 93 -25.55 16.01 -16.98
N CYS A 94 -26.72 15.36 -16.81
CA CYS A 94 -27.08 14.71 -15.54
C CYS A 94 -26.05 13.65 -15.12
N ASN A 95 -25.63 12.82 -16.05
CA ASN A 95 -24.64 11.77 -15.80
C ASN A 95 -23.29 12.34 -15.34
N PHE A 96 -22.78 13.39 -15.99
CA PHE A 96 -21.49 13.98 -15.62
C PHE A 96 -21.55 14.72 -14.27
N VAL A 97 -22.67 15.36 -13.94
CA VAL A 97 -22.83 16.01 -12.63
C VAL A 97 -22.95 14.97 -11.52
N LEU A 98 -23.72 13.89 -11.70
CA LEU A 98 -23.77 12.77 -10.74
C LEU A 98 -22.40 12.13 -10.50
N LYS A 99 -21.62 11.98 -11.57
CA LYS A 99 -20.24 11.50 -11.48
C LYS A 99 -19.35 12.48 -10.70
N ALA A 100 -19.54 13.79 -10.89
CA ALA A 100 -18.84 14.80 -10.11
C ALA A 100 -19.21 14.73 -8.62
N CYS A 101 -20.50 14.49 -8.28
CA CYS A 101 -20.93 14.26 -6.89
C CYS A 101 -20.20 13.08 -6.24
N SER A 102 -20.20 11.92 -6.92
CA SER A 102 -19.54 10.71 -6.43
C SER A 102 -18.03 10.94 -6.19
N ARG A 103 -17.37 11.65 -7.11
CA ARG A 103 -15.94 11.92 -7.02
C ARG A 103 -15.60 12.96 -5.96
N ALA A 104 -16.40 14.05 -5.86
CA ALA A 104 -16.22 15.08 -4.84
C ALA A 104 -16.32 14.48 -3.44
N TYR A 105 -17.35 13.69 -3.19
CA TYR A 105 -17.55 13.03 -1.91
C TYR A 105 -16.35 12.16 -1.52
N LYS A 106 -15.83 11.36 -2.47
CA LYS A 106 -14.65 10.51 -2.25
C LYS A 106 -13.39 11.32 -1.92
N LEU A 107 -13.16 12.44 -2.58
CA LEU A 107 -11.99 13.29 -2.33
C LEU A 107 -12.09 13.97 -0.95
N ILE A 108 -13.26 14.50 -0.60
CA ILE A 108 -13.50 15.13 0.70
C ILE A 108 -13.23 14.13 1.83
N GLN A 109 -13.66 12.87 1.72
CA GLN A 109 -13.40 11.86 2.73
C GLN A 109 -11.91 11.47 2.86
N GLN A 110 -11.10 11.66 1.84
CA GLN A 110 -9.67 11.37 1.89
C GLN A 110 -8.84 12.46 2.58
N GLU A 111 -9.34 13.68 2.65
CA GLU A 111 -8.67 14.86 3.22
C GLU A 111 -9.01 15.09 4.70
N SER A 112 -9.11 14.07 5.52
CA SER A 112 -9.16 13.93 7.01
C SER A 112 -9.23 15.21 7.90
N ALA A 113 -9.86 16.30 7.49
CA ALA A 113 -9.99 17.51 8.30
C ALA A 113 -11.45 17.78 8.68
N SER A 114 -11.68 18.02 9.94
CA SER A 114 -12.96 18.21 10.62
C SER A 114 -13.78 19.46 10.21
N SER A 115 -13.49 20.09 9.07
CA SER A 115 -14.17 21.33 8.62
C SER A 115 -14.97 21.18 7.32
N TYR A 116 -15.17 19.95 6.79
CA TYR A 116 -15.79 19.75 5.48
C TYR A 116 -17.26 19.29 5.50
N ASP A 117 -17.93 19.36 6.65
CA ASP A 117 -19.35 18.98 6.75
C ASP A 117 -20.23 19.81 5.79
N ASP A 118 -19.93 21.10 5.61
CA ASP A 118 -20.68 21.97 4.70
C ASP A 118 -20.50 21.55 3.22
N GLU A 119 -19.31 21.12 2.80
CA GLU A 119 -19.06 20.67 1.43
C GLU A 119 -19.76 19.34 1.14
N ILE A 120 -19.81 18.42 2.10
CA ILE A 120 -20.55 17.16 1.99
C ILE A 120 -22.03 17.42 1.78
N VAL A 121 -22.61 18.36 2.54
CA VAL A 121 -24.00 18.77 2.39
C VAL A 121 -24.26 19.38 1.01
N VAL A 122 -23.36 20.21 0.49
CA VAL A 122 -23.45 20.78 -0.86
C VAL A 122 -23.46 19.69 -1.92
N VAL A 123 -22.54 18.72 -1.84
CA VAL A 123 -22.44 17.59 -2.78
C VAL A 123 -23.71 16.76 -2.75
N PHE A 124 -24.22 16.46 -1.56
CA PHE A 124 -25.42 15.67 -1.38
C PHE A 124 -26.66 16.38 -1.95
N ASN A 125 -26.88 17.65 -1.59
CA ASN A 125 -27.99 18.45 -2.09
C ASN A 125 -27.96 18.57 -3.62
N LYS A 126 -26.77 18.70 -4.23
CA LYS A 126 -26.64 18.70 -5.69
C LYS A 126 -27.05 17.36 -6.29
N GLY A 127 -26.67 16.25 -5.68
CA GLY A 127 -27.09 14.91 -6.10
C GLY A 127 -28.61 14.74 -6.07
N LEU A 128 -29.27 15.20 -5.00
CA LEU A 128 -30.74 15.20 -4.88
C LEU A 128 -31.42 16.09 -5.94
N GLU A 129 -30.89 17.30 -6.15
CA GLU A 129 -31.40 18.22 -7.19
C GLU A 129 -31.38 17.53 -8.56
N ILE A 130 -30.27 16.88 -8.92
CA ILE A 130 -30.15 16.18 -10.19
C ILE A 130 -31.10 14.99 -10.26
N HIS A 131 -31.26 14.23 -9.19
CA HIS A 131 -32.21 13.10 -9.16
C HIS A 131 -33.65 13.58 -9.40
N CYS A 132 -34.10 14.64 -8.69
CA CYS A 132 -35.41 15.26 -8.91
C CYS A 132 -35.58 15.74 -10.36
N ARG A 133 -34.51 16.27 -10.96
CA ARG A 133 -34.53 16.73 -12.35
C ARG A 133 -34.62 15.60 -13.35
N VAL A 134 -33.88 14.51 -13.12
CA VAL A 134 -33.94 13.27 -13.91
C VAL A 134 -35.38 12.75 -13.98
N ILE A 135 -36.10 12.74 -12.85
CA ILE A 135 -37.51 12.33 -12.77
C ILE A 135 -38.40 13.28 -13.58
N LYS A 136 -38.24 14.61 -13.41
CA LYS A 136 -39.01 15.61 -14.10
C LYS A 136 -38.85 15.59 -15.62
N ILE A 137 -37.64 15.28 -16.11
CA ILE A 137 -37.35 15.23 -17.56
C ILE A 137 -37.73 13.86 -18.15
N GLY A 138 -37.92 12.82 -17.33
CA GLY A 138 -38.29 11.48 -17.77
C GLY A 138 -37.10 10.57 -18.12
N PHE A 139 -35.88 10.89 -17.62
CA PHE A 139 -34.67 10.07 -17.87
C PHE A 139 -34.47 8.95 -16.84
N GLN A 140 -35.44 8.67 -15.98
CA GLN A 140 -35.33 7.67 -14.92
C GLN A 140 -35.10 6.23 -15.40
N ASN A 141 -35.41 5.94 -16.66
CA ASN A 141 -35.22 4.61 -17.26
C ASN A 141 -33.92 4.50 -18.07
N ASP A 142 -33.12 5.57 -18.15
CA ASP A 142 -31.81 5.50 -18.80
C ASP A 142 -30.80 4.73 -17.94
N SER A 143 -30.24 3.66 -18.48
CA SER A 143 -29.33 2.76 -17.73
C SER A 143 -28.06 3.46 -17.26
N CYS A 144 -27.54 4.44 -18.02
CA CYS A 144 -26.36 5.21 -17.62
C CYS A 144 -26.65 6.11 -16.42
N ILE A 145 -27.83 6.75 -16.43
CA ILE A 145 -28.28 7.61 -15.33
C ILE A 145 -28.59 6.77 -14.09
N GLN A 146 -29.26 5.63 -14.24
CA GLN A 146 -29.54 4.70 -13.14
C GLN A 146 -28.24 4.27 -12.47
N ASN A 147 -27.23 3.85 -13.23
CA ASN A 147 -25.92 3.47 -12.67
C ASN A 147 -25.20 4.64 -12.00
N SER A 148 -25.33 5.86 -12.52
CA SER A 148 -24.73 7.05 -11.92
C SER A 148 -25.41 7.46 -10.63
N LEU A 149 -26.75 7.34 -10.53
CA LEU A 149 -27.50 7.53 -9.29
C LEU A 149 -27.14 6.47 -8.25
N LEU A 150 -27.12 5.19 -8.63
CA LEU A 150 -26.67 4.10 -7.75
C LEU A 150 -25.27 4.38 -7.19
N ASN A 151 -24.33 4.73 -8.05
CA ASN A 151 -22.98 5.03 -7.63
C ASN A 151 -22.91 6.26 -6.71
N MET A 152 -23.64 7.32 -7.02
CA MET A 152 -23.70 8.54 -6.21
C MET A 152 -24.22 8.24 -4.80
N TYR A 153 -25.40 7.60 -4.66
CA TYR A 153 -25.95 7.25 -3.36
C TYR A 153 -25.08 6.26 -2.58
N SER A 154 -24.51 5.28 -3.28
CA SER A 154 -23.57 4.32 -2.69
C SER A 154 -22.31 5.00 -2.15
N GLN A 155 -21.72 5.96 -2.89
CA GLN A 155 -20.56 6.71 -2.42
C GLN A 155 -20.89 7.61 -1.23
N CYS A 156 -22.07 8.23 -1.22
CA CYS A 156 -22.54 9.08 -0.12
C CYS A 156 -23.00 8.28 1.13
N GLY A 157 -22.82 6.95 1.16
CA GLY A 157 -23.17 6.13 2.32
C GLY A 157 -24.67 5.82 2.46
N LEU A 158 -25.51 6.24 1.51
CA LEU A 158 -26.96 6.02 1.53
C LEU A 158 -27.34 4.70 0.85
N ILE A 159 -26.84 3.59 1.41
CA ILE A 159 -26.96 2.27 0.81
C ILE A 159 -28.42 1.81 0.71
N SER A 160 -29.27 2.16 1.69
CA SER A 160 -30.70 1.85 1.66
C SER A 160 -31.42 2.49 0.47
N VAL A 161 -31.09 3.74 0.15
CA VAL A 161 -31.64 4.44 -1.02
C VAL A 161 -31.13 3.82 -2.31
N ALA A 162 -29.83 3.53 -2.38
CA ALA A 162 -29.23 2.86 -3.53
C ALA A 162 -29.87 1.47 -3.74
N ARG A 163 -30.12 0.72 -2.67
CA ARG A 163 -30.77 -0.59 -2.73
C ARG A 163 -32.19 -0.47 -3.28
N HIS A 164 -32.95 0.48 -2.77
CA HIS A 164 -34.33 0.71 -3.25
C HIS A 164 -34.37 1.07 -4.74
N LEU A 165 -33.45 1.92 -5.21
CA LEU A 165 -33.30 2.23 -6.62
C LEU A 165 -32.90 0.99 -7.45
N PHE A 166 -31.97 0.17 -6.93
CA PHE A 166 -31.53 -1.05 -7.59
C PHE A 166 -32.70 -2.03 -7.79
N ASP A 167 -33.53 -2.23 -6.77
CA ASP A 167 -34.68 -3.13 -6.81
C ASP A 167 -35.80 -2.63 -7.77
N GLN A 168 -35.83 -1.35 -8.11
CA GLN A 168 -36.76 -0.78 -9.10
C GLN A 168 -36.29 -0.90 -10.55
N ILE A 169 -35.01 -1.22 -10.78
CA ILE A 169 -34.46 -1.36 -12.14
C ILE A 169 -34.95 -2.68 -12.73
N LYS A 170 -35.71 -2.63 -13.84
CA LYS A 170 -36.23 -3.82 -14.50
C LYS A 170 -35.13 -4.69 -15.12
N ASP A 171 -34.19 -4.04 -15.84
CA ASP A 171 -33.07 -4.69 -16.52
C ASP A 171 -31.76 -4.27 -15.86
N THR A 172 -31.43 -4.93 -14.74
CA THR A 172 -30.20 -4.66 -14.00
C THR A 172 -28.97 -5.05 -14.83
N SER A 173 -28.10 -4.07 -15.10
CA SER A 173 -26.83 -4.31 -15.79
C SER A 173 -25.77 -4.91 -14.87
N LEU A 174 -24.75 -5.56 -15.44
CA LEU A 174 -23.59 -6.01 -14.67
C LEU A 174 -22.93 -4.86 -13.87
N VAL A 175 -23.01 -3.64 -14.39
CA VAL A 175 -22.49 -2.44 -13.71
C VAL A 175 -23.31 -2.13 -12.46
N SER A 176 -24.64 -2.22 -12.55
CA SER A 176 -25.54 -2.00 -11.41
C SER A 176 -25.26 -2.98 -10.26
N TRP A 177 -25.11 -4.28 -10.59
CA TRP A 177 -24.76 -5.33 -9.64
C TRP A 177 -23.42 -5.04 -8.95
N ASN A 178 -22.37 -4.75 -9.74
CA ASN A 178 -21.04 -4.48 -9.21
C ASN A 178 -20.99 -3.22 -8.33
N ILE A 179 -21.77 -2.17 -8.65
CA ILE A 179 -21.89 -0.97 -7.80
C ILE A 179 -22.47 -1.36 -6.43
N MET A 180 -23.58 -2.12 -6.39
CA MET A 180 -24.22 -2.51 -5.14
C MET A 180 -23.36 -3.45 -4.30
N ILE A 181 -22.74 -4.45 -4.92
CA ILE A 181 -21.81 -5.36 -4.25
C ILE A 181 -20.65 -4.57 -3.61
N SER A 182 -20.04 -3.66 -4.37
CA SER A 182 -18.95 -2.80 -3.87
C SER A 182 -19.41 -1.83 -2.77
N ALA A 183 -20.69 -1.43 -2.80
CA ALA A 183 -21.28 -0.57 -1.79
C ALA A 183 -21.45 -1.30 -0.45
N TYR A 184 -22.00 -2.50 -0.46
CA TYR A 184 -22.15 -3.34 0.73
C TYR A 184 -20.79 -3.75 1.29
N ASP A 185 -19.83 -4.08 0.43
CA ASP A 185 -18.46 -4.42 0.83
C ASP A 185 -17.77 -3.28 1.60
N ARG A 186 -18.01 -2.03 1.19
CA ARG A 186 -17.44 -0.84 1.85
C ARG A 186 -17.98 -0.58 3.25
N ILE A 187 -19.26 -0.87 3.49
CA ILE A 187 -19.88 -0.75 4.82
C ILE A 187 -19.72 -2.03 5.65
N GLN A 188 -18.97 -3.02 5.15
CA GLN A 188 -18.72 -4.32 5.79
C GLN A 188 -19.98 -5.18 6.01
N ASP A 189 -21.07 -4.91 5.27
CA ASP A 189 -22.24 -5.77 5.21
C ASP A 189 -22.00 -6.91 4.21
N TYR A 190 -21.28 -7.90 4.69
CA TYR A 190 -20.86 -9.01 3.85
C TYR A 190 -21.98 -9.96 3.49
N GLU A 191 -23.00 -10.08 4.33
CA GLU A 191 -24.16 -10.94 4.07
C GLU A 191 -24.97 -10.44 2.88
N SER A 192 -25.26 -9.14 2.84
CA SER A 192 -25.95 -8.53 1.70
C SER A 192 -25.12 -8.57 0.41
N ALA A 193 -23.81 -8.42 0.52
CA ALA A 193 -22.92 -8.52 -0.65
C ALA A 193 -22.89 -9.95 -1.20
N ASP A 194 -22.83 -10.99 -0.34
CA ASP A 194 -22.88 -12.39 -0.76
C ASP A 194 -24.20 -12.74 -1.41
N TYR A 195 -25.32 -12.32 -0.80
CA TYR A 195 -26.64 -12.54 -1.36
C TYR A 195 -26.74 -11.96 -2.80
N LEU A 196 -26.25 -10.73 -3.01
CA LEU A 196 -26.23 -10.13 -4.35
C LEU A 196 -25.35 -10.89 -5.33
N LEU A 197 -24.18 -11.35 -4.87
CA LEU A 197 -23.28 -12.13 -5.71
C LEU A 197 -23.86 -13.49 -6.08
N GLU A 198 -24.54 -14.16 -5.15
CA GLU A 198 -25.20 -15.45 -5.43
C GLU A 198 -26.36 -15.28 -6.42
N THR A 199 -27.16 -14.25 -6.24
CA THR A 199 -28.35 -13.97 -7.07
C THR A 199 -28.01 -13.31 -8.41
N MET A 200 -26.78 -12.83 -8.62
CA MET A 200 -26.34 -12.20 -9.87
C MET A 200 -26.38 -13.20 -11.04
N PRO A 201 -27.16 -12.95 -12.10
CA PRO A 201 -27.41 -13.90 -13.18
C PRO A 201 -26.16 -14.27 -13.98
N ASN A 202 -25.33 -13.26 -14.30
CA ASN A 202 -24.12 -13.41 -15.11
C ASN A 202 -22.96 -12.71 -14.44
N LYS A 203 -22.09 -13.49 -13.77
CA LYS A 203 -20.88 -12.96 -13.14
C LYS A 203 -19.80 -12.71 -14.18
N ASN A 204 -19.25 -11.49 -14.20
CA ASN A 204 -18.08 -11.18 -15.01
C ASN A 204 -16.79 -11.25 -14.16
N VAL A 205 -15.65 -11.10 -14.81
CA VAL A 205 -14.33 -11.11 -14.15
C VAL A 205 -14.22 -10.06 -13.03
N VAL A 206 -14.91 -8.91 -13.17
CA VAL A 206 -14.90 -7.85 -12.13
C VAL A 206 -15.64 -8.32 -10.87
N SER A 207 -16.81 -8.97 -11.02
CA SER A 207 -17.58 -9.52 -9.90
C SER A 207 -16.77 -10.57 -9.14
N TRP A 208 -16.13 -11.49 -9.86
CA TRP A 208 -15.26 -12.51 -9.29
C TRP A 208 -14.06 -11.88 -8.54
N ASN A 209 -13.39 -10.90 -9.15
CA ASN A 209 -12.26 -10.22 -8.52
C ASN A 209 -12.66 -9.44 -7.26
N THR A 210 -13.87 -8.87 -7.24
CA THR A 210 -14.41 -8.21 -6.04
C THR A 210 -14.58 -9.21 -4.89
N LEU A 211 -15.12 -10.41 -5.18
CA LEU A 211 -15.23 -11.51 -4.20
C LEU A 211 -13.87 -11.94 -3.67
N ILE A 212 -12.93 -12.23 -4.56
CA ILE A 212 -11.57 -12.64 -4.20
C ILE A 212 -10.93 -11.60 -3.27
N GLY A 213 -10.94 -10.31 -3.68
CA GLY A 213 -10.37 -9.22 -2.89
C GLY A 213 -11.02 -9.08 -1.52
N ARG A 214 -12.31 -9.37 -1.41
CA ARG A 214 -13.03 -9.36 -0.15
C ARG A 214 -12.58 -10.48 0.79
N TYR A 215 -12.58 -11.73 0.33
CA TYR A 215 -12.11 -12.85 1.16
C TYR A 215 -10.66 -12.67 1.61
N ILE A 216 -9.82 -12.09 0.77
CA ILE A 216 -8.43 -11.74 1.13
C ILE A 216 -8.41 -10.70 2.26
N ARG A 217 -9.21 -9.62 2.19
CA ARG A 217 -9.30 -8.62 3.28
C ARG A 217 -9.78 -9.21 4.60
N LEU A 218 -10.63 -10.22 4.54
CA LEU A 218 -11.10 -10.97 5.73
C LEU A 218 -10.07 -12.00 6.24
N GLY A 219 -8.91 -12.12 5.60
CA GLY A 219 -7.90 -13.12 5.93
C GLY A 219 -8.27 -14.55 5.53
N ASN A 220 -9.40 -14.74 4.84
CA ASN A 220 -9.88 -16.07 4.43
C ASN A 220 -9.40 -16.42 3.01
N VAL A 221 -8.11 -16.71 2.90
CA VAL A 221 -7.47 -17.03 1.60
C VAL A 221 -8.00 -18.33 1.01
N GLU A 222 -8.43 -19.29 1.84
CA GLU A 222 -9.02 -20.55 1.37
C GLU A 222 -10.35 -20.33 0.64
N ALA A 223 -11.22 -19.44 1.15
CA ALA A 223 -12.44 -19.06 0.46
C ALA A 223 -12.13 -18.32 -0.85
N ALA A 224 -11.14 -17.43 -0.84
CA ALA A 224 -10.68 -16.74 -2.05
C ALA A 224 -10.16 -17.73 -3.10
N ARG A 225 -9.41 -18.76 -2.71
CA ARG A 225 -8.89 -19.83 -3.58
C ARG A 225 -10.03 -20.65 -4.21
N ARG A 226 -11.06 -20.99 -3.43
CA ARG A 226 -12.25 -21.68 -3.96
C ARG A 226 -12.96 -20.83 -5.02
N VAL A 227 -13.20 -19.55 -4.73
CA VAL A 227 -13.83 -18.62 -5.68
C VAL A 227 -13.00 -18.49 -6.95
N PHE A 228 -11.69 -18.36 -6.82
CA PHE A 228 -10.76 -18.30 -7.94
C PHE A 228 -10.80 -19.57 -8.78
N GLY A 229 -10.92 -20.74 -8.13
CA GLY A 229 -11.08 -22.03 -8.82
C GLY A 229 -12.36 -22.11 -9.68
N CYS A 230 -13.44 -21.46 -9.24
CA CYS A 230 -14.73 -21.43 -9.95
C CYS A 230 -14.77 -20.41 -11.11
N MET A 231 -13.75 -19.56 -11.27
CA MET A 231 -13.74 -18.55 -12.36
C MET A 231 -13.59 -19.21 -13.73
N PRO A 232 -14.50 -18.93 -14.68
CA PRO A 232 -14.38 -19.44 -16.05
C PRO A 232 -13.16 -18.89 -16.78
N GLU A 233 -12.91 -17.61 -16.59
CA GLU A 233 -11.79 -16.89 -17.22
C GLU A 233 -11.03 -16.10 -16.12
N ARG A 234 -9.70 -16.18 -16.17
CA ARG A 234 -8.81 -15.49 -15.23
C ARG A 234 -7.91 -14.53 -15.96
N ASN A 235 -7.95 -13.25 -15.58
CA ASN A 235 -7.03 -12.25 -16.11
C ASN A 235 -5.89 -11.94 -15.12
N ALA A 236 -4.95 -11.09 -15.53
CA ALA A 236 -3.81 -10.71 -14.69
C ALA A 236 -4.25 -10.12 -13.32
N ILE A 237 -5.40 -9.44 -13.24
CA ILE A 237 -5.92 -8.87 -11.98
C ILE A 237 -6.35 -10.00 -11.03
N SER A 238 -7.02 -11.04 -11.54
CA SER A 238 -7.44 -12.20 -10.75
C SER A 238 -6.24 -12.92 -10.13
N TRP A 239 -5.23 -13.19 -10.94
CA TRP A 239 -3.98 -13.81 -10.50
C TRP A 239 -3.26 -12.94 -9.47
N ASN A 240 -3.11 -11.64 -9.74
CA ASN A 240 -2.46 -10.70 -8.82
C ASN A 240 -3.16 -10.62 -7.47
N SER A 241 -4.50 -10.62 -7.47
CA SER A 241 -5.27 -10.60 -6.23
C SER A 241 -5.00 -11.84 -5.39
N MET A 242 -5.00 -13.03 -6.00
CA MET A 242 -4.70 -14.27 -5.28
C MET A 242 -3.26 -14.34 -4.78
N ILE A 243 -2.29 -14.00 -5.62
CA ILE A 243 -0.86 -13.97 -5.24
C ILE A 243 -0.65 -13.00 -4.08
N ALA A 244 -1.17 -11.77 -4.16
CA ALA A 244 -1.08 -10.80 -3.08
C ALA A 244 -1.78 -11.27 -1.80
N GLY A 245 -2.91 -11.97 -1.93
CA GLY A 245 -3.61 -12.60 -0.82
C GLY A 245 -2.75 -13.64 -0.09
N CYS A 246 -2.14 -14.56 -0.82
CA CYS A 246 -1.22 -15.55 -0.24
C CYS A 246 -0.03 -14.86 0.47
N VAL A 247 0.57 -13.86 -0.16
CA VAL A 247 1.68 -13.09 0.44
C VAL A 247 1.23 -12.40 1.74
N SER A 248 0.01 -11.85 1.80
CA SER A 248 -0.50 -11.14 2.99
C SER A 248 -0.65 -12.04 4.23
N VAL A 249 -0.97 -13.32 4.02
CA VAL A 249 -1.05 -14.33 5.11
C VAL A 249 0.24 -15.13 5.27
N ARG A 250 1.33 -14.72 4.61
CA ARG A 250 2.64 -15.37 4.61
C ARG A 250 2.65 -16.78 4.00
N ASP A 251 1.67 -17.12 3.18
CA ASP A 251 1.69 -18.32 2.35
C ASP A 251 2.53 -18.09 1.08
N TYR A 252 3.84 -17.96 1.26
CA TYR A 252 4.76 -17.67 0.17
C TYR A 252 4.88 -18.84 -0.81
N ALA A 253 4.77 -20.07 -0.32
CA ALA A 253 4.78 -21.26 -1.17
C ALA A 253 3.58 -21.26 -2.13
N GLY A 254 2.37 -21.05 -1.61
CA GLY A 254 1.16 -20.93 -2.42
C GLY A 254 1.22 -19.75 -3.42
N ALA A 255 1.88 -18.65 -3.06
CA ALA A 255 2.09 -17.54 -4.00
C ALA A 255 2.99 -17.94 -5.18
N LEU A 256 4.07 -18.69 -4.94
CA LEU A 256 4.99 -19.19 -5.98
C LEU A 256 4.32 -20.25 -6.88
N GLU A 257 3.47 -21.12 -6.31
CA GLU A 257 2.66 -22.07 -7.09
C GLU A 257 1.70 -21.35 -8.03
N LEU A 258 0.92 -20.37 -7.52
CA LEU A 258 0.01 -19.57 -8.32
C LEU A 258 0.74 -18.80 -9.45
N PHE A 259 1.95 -18.34 -9.20
CA PHE A 259 2.75 -17.70 -10.24
C PHE A 259 3.13 -18.69 -11.36
N SER A 260 3.51 -19.91 -11.00
CA SER A 260 3.79 -20.96 -11.98
C SER A 260 2.54 -21.34 -12.78
N GLU A 261 1.39 -21.44 -12.12
CA GLU A 261 0.09 -21.68 -12.79
C GLU A 261 -0.29 -20.53 -13.74
N MET A 262 -0.07 -19.27 -13.33
CA MET A 262 -0.30 -18.08 -14.16
C MET A 262 0.52 -18.13 -15.46
N GLN A 263 1.81 -18.53 -15.33
CA GLN A 263 2.70 -18.68 -16.50
C GLN A 263 2.24 -19.82 -17.41
N ASN A 264 1.85 -20.97 -16.84
CA ASN A 264 1.33 -22.12 -17.58
C ASN A 264 0.00 -21.80 -18.30
N ALA A 265 -0.82 -20.95 -17.69
CA ALA A 265 -2.05 -20.42 -18.31
C ALA A 265 -1.79 -19.38 -19.43
N GLY A 266 -0.54 -19.06 -19.73
CA GLY A 266 -0.15 -18.08 -20.74
C GLY A 266 -0.48 -16.62 -20.38
N VAL A 267 -0.84 -16.33 -19.13
CA VAL A 267 -1.13 -14.97 -18.68
C VAL A 267 0.17 -14.26 -18.32
N LYS A 268 0.44 -13.13 -19.01
CA LYS A 268 1.67 -12.37 -18.79
C LYS A 268 1.68 -11.72 -17.39
N PRO A 269 2.73 -11.93 -16.58
CA PRO A 269 2.91 -11.24 -15.32
C PRO A 269 2.98 -9.72 -15.51
N THR A 270 2.36 -8.98 -14.60
CA THR A 270 2.47 -7.52 -14.52
C THR A 270 3.57 -7.14 -13.53
N GLU A 271 3.96 -5.87 -13.50
CA GLU A 271 4.93 -5.38 -12.50
C GLU A 271 4.47 -5.67 -11.06
N VAL A 272 3.17 -5.54 -10.78
CA VAL A 272 2.59 -5.88 -9.46
C VAL A 272 2.77 -7.37 -9.13
N THR A 273 2.58 -8.25 -10.12
CA THR A 273 2.84 -9.68 -9.96
C THR A 273 4.29 -9.92 -9.56
N LEU A 274 5.21 -9.33 -10.33
CA LEU A 274 6.66 -9.53 -10.13
C LEU A 274 7.11 -9.01 -8.75
N ILE A 275 6.64 -7.84 -8.33
CA ILE A 275 6.95 -7.28 -7.00
C ILE A 275 6.48 -8.23 -5.89
N SER A 276 5.26 -8.76 -5.99
CA SER A 276 4.71 -9.69 -4.99
C SER A 276 5.50 -11.00 -4.94
N ILE A 277 5.86 -11.55 -6.09
CA ILE A 277 6.65 -12.79 -6.19
C ILE A 277 8.08 -12.60 -5.73
N LEU A 278 8.73 -11.48 -6.07
CA LEU A 278 10.06 -11.16 -5.55
C LEU A 278 10.06 -11.01 -4.03
N GLY A 279 8.97 -10.44 -3.46
CA GLY A 279 8.75 -10.44 -2.02
C GLY A 279 8.66 -11.84 -1.42
N ALA A 280 7.90 -12.74 -2.05
CA ALA A 280 7.82 -14.14 -1.62
C ALA A 280 9.17 -14.86 -1.75
N CYS A 281 9.91 -14.65 -2.84
CA CYS A 281 11.27 -15.19 -3.01
C CYS A 281 12.23 -14.69 -1.91
N ALA A 282 12.11 -13.42 -1.52
CA ALA A 282 12.93 -12.84 -0.46
C ALA A 282 12.67 -13.50 0.91
N GLU A 283 11.43 -13.87 1.22
CA GLU A 283 11.08 -14.51 2.49
C GLU A 283 11.37 -16.02 2.52
N THR A 284 11.30 -16.69 1.37
CA THR A 284 11.57 -18.13 1.25
C THR A 284 13.02 -18.49 0.89
N GLY A 285 13.82 -17.49 0.52
CA GLY A 285 15.17 -17.74 -0.02
C GLY A 285 15.17 -18.34 -1.44
N ALA A 286 14.08 -18.22 -2.20
CA ALA A 286 13.93 -18.78 -3.53
C ALA A 286 14.72 -17.99 -4.60
N LEU A 287 16.05 -17.94 -4.45
CA LEU A 287 16.97 -17.18 -5.30
C LEU A 287 16.83 -17.52 -6.79
N GLU A 288 16.70 -18.81 -7.12
CA GLU A 288 16.63 -19.27 -8.51
C GLU A 288 15.41 -18.72 -9.26
N THR A 289 14.24 -18.69 -8.60
CA THR A 289 13.03 -18.11 -9.19
C THR A 289 13.19 -16.61 -9.42
N GLY A 290 13.74 -15.87 -8.44
CA GLY A 290 14.03 -14.45 -8.58
C GLY A 290 15.04 -14.17 -9.71
N HIS A 291 16.07 -15.01 -9.85
CA HIS A 291 17.07 -14.89 -10.92
C HIS A 291 16.47 -15.14 -12.30
N ARG A 292 15.64 -16.17 -12.46
CA ARG A 292 14.93 -16.42 -13.75
C ARG A 292 14.06 -15.23 -14.18
N ILE A 293 13.35 -14.60 -13.22
CA ILE A 293 12.57 -13.39 -13.50
C ILE A 293 13.50 -12.27 -13.97
N HIS A 294 14.62 -12.07 -13.30
CA HIS A 294 15.62 -11.05 -13.66
C HIS A 294 16.13 -11.24 -15.09
N GLU A 295 16.56 -12.45 -15.43
CA GLU A 295 17.05 -12.76 -16.78
C GLU A 295 15.98 -12.59 -17.85
N SER A 296 14.73 -12.97 -17.58
CA SER A 296 13.61 -12.76 -18.51
C SER A 296 13.37 -11.29 -18.83
N LEU A 297 13.53 -10.40 -17.83
CA LEU A 297 13.40 -8.96 -18.01
C LEU A 297 14.57 -8.35 -18.77
N LYS A 298 15.80 -8.84 -18.56
CA LYS A 298 16.99 -8.43 -19.34
C LYS A 298 16.80 -8.74 -20.82
N VAL A 299 16.32 -9.94 -21.15
CA VAL A 299 16.05 -10.35 -22.54
C VAL A 299 15.01 -9.45 -23.21
N CYS A 300 14.03 -8.96 -22.46
CA CYS A 300 13.00 -8.04 -22.94
C CYS A 300 13.43 -6.56 -22.93
N GLU A 301 14.67 -6.25 -22.61
CA GLU A 301 15.20 -4.87 -22.43
C GLU A 301 14.35 -4.01 -21.47
N HIS A 302 13.67 -4.67 -20.52
CA HIS A 302 12.85 -3.96 -19.55
C HIS A 302 13.72 -3.27 -18.51
N LYS A 303 13.51 -1.97 -18.33
CA LYS A 303 14.27 -1.21 -17.32
C LYS A 303 13.81 -1.56 -15.92
N ILE A 304 14.75 -1.97 -15.09
CA ILE A 304 14.52 -2.27 -13.67
C ILE A 304 14.72 -0.98 -12.87
N GLU A 305 13.62 -0.27 -12.62
CA GLU A 305 13.61 1.01 -11.89
C GLU A 305 12.46 1.04 -10.86
N GLY A 306 12.43 2.02 -9.97
CA GLY A 306 11.32 2.26 -9.05
C GLY A 306 11.03 1.12 -8.07
N TYR A 307 9.77 0.72 -7.98
CA TYR A 307 9.33 -0.33 -7.05
C TYR A 307 9.85 -1.72 -7.43
N LEU A 308 9.95 -2.01 -8.73
CA LEU A 308 10.49 -3.28 -9.21
C LEU A 308 11.98 -3.41 -8.88
N GLY A 309 12.77 -2.35 -9.10
CA GLY A 309 14.18 -2.30 -8.72
C GLY A 309 14.38 -2.51 -7.22
N ASN A 310 13.56 -1.85 -6.40
CA ASN A 310 13.57 -2.05 -4.95
C ASN A 310 13.25 -3.51 -4.55
N ALA A 311 12.28 -4.14 -5.21
CA ALA A 311 11.92 -5.53 -4.94
C ALA A 311 13.08 -6.50 -5.26
N PHE A 312 13.80 -6.27 -6.37
CA PHE A 312 14.99 -7.05 -6.71
C PHE A 312 16.13 -6.85 -5.71
N VAL A 313 16.45 -5.59 -5.36
CA VAL A 313 17.50 -5.30 -4.37
C VAL A 313 17.18 -6.00 -3.05
N ASN A 314 15.94 -5.88 -2.56
CA ASN A 314 15.51 -6.54 -1.32
C ASN A 314 15.60 -8.06 -1.41
N MET A 315 15.14 -8.65 -2.52
CA MET A 315 15.19 -10.10 -2.74
C MET A 315 16.63 -10.60 -2.77
N TYR A 316 17.51 -9.97 -3.54
CA TYR A 316 18.90 -10.40 -3.61
C TYR A 316 19.65 -10.21 -2.29
N CYS A 317 19.39 -9.12 -1.56
CA CYS A 317 19.95 -8.91 -0.22
C CYS A 317 19.51 -10.01 0.75
N LYS A 318 18.23 -10.35 0.80
CA LYS A 318 17.71 -11.41 1.69
C LYS A 318 18.19 -12.80 1.31
N CYS A 319 18.33 -13.07 0.01
CA CYS A 319 18.88 -14.33 -0.48
C CYS A 319 20.43 -14.40 -0.41
N GLY A 320 21.12 -13.36 0.07
CA GLY A 320 22.57 -13.34 0.25
C GLY A 320 23.38 -13.04 -1.00
N ASN A 321 22.76 -12.74 -2.15
CA ASN A 321 23.46 -12.38 -3.38
C ASN A 321 23.68 -10.87 -3.49
N LEU A 322 24.62 -10.37 -2.68
CA LEU A 322 24.89 -8.93 -2.58
C LEU A 322 25.54 -8.35 -3.85
N SER A 323 26.21 -9.15 -4.67
CA SER A 323 26.81 -8.69 -5.93
C SER A 323 25.73 -8.25 -6.93
N LEU A 324 24.70 -9.06 -7.14
CA LEU A 324 23.58 -8.71 -7.99
C LEU A 324 22.71 -7.59 -7.39
N ALA A 325 22.56 -7.55 -6.06
CA ALA A 325 21.88 -6.44 -5.39
C ALA A 325 22.57 -5.10 -5.70
N ARG A 326 23.93 -5.05 -5.61
CA ARG A 326 24.72 -3.85 -5.93
C ARG A 326 24.63 -3.47 -7.41
N GLU A 327 24.70 -4.45 -8.30
CA GLU A 327 24.58 -4.24 -9.75
C GLU A 327 23.27 -3.51 -10.07
N ILE A 328 22.16 -4.02 -9.57
CA ILE A 328 20.84 -3.41 -9.79
C ILE A 328 20.76 -2.04 -9.12
N PHE A 329 21.16 -1.93 -7.84
CA PHE A 329 21.15 -0.68 -7.11
C PHE A 329 21.93 0.42 -7.84
N ASN A 330 23.13 0.11 -8.32
CA ASN A 330 23.96 1.07 -9.04
C ASN A 330 23.41 1.40 -10.43
N GLY A 331 22.78 0.45 -11.11
CA GLY A 331 22.16 0.63 -12.43
C GLY A 331 20.90 1.48 -12.42
N MET A 332 20.23 1.63 -11.28
CA MET A 332 19.02 2.45 -11.16
C MET A 332 19.36 3.95 -11.26
N ARG A 333 18.66 4.66 -12.16
CA ARG A 333 18.81 6.11 -12.32
C ARG A 333 18.16 6.88 -11.17
N MET A 334 16.97 6.43 -10.74
CA MET A 334 16.24 7.02 -9.63
C MET A 334 16.12 6.00 -8.50
N LYS A 335 16.75 6.31 -7.37
CA LYS A 335 16.73 5.47 -6.18
C LYS A 335 15.73 6.06 -5.18
N THR A 336 14.74 5.29 -4.76
CA THR A 336 13.83 5.68 -3.68
C THR A 336 14.48 5.45 -2.32
N VAL A 337 14.00 6.13 -1.28
CA VAL A 337 14.44 5.88 0.12
C VAL A 337 14.33 4.39 0.50
N SER A 338 13.29 3.71 -0.02
CA SER A 338 13.12 2.26 0.20
C SER A 338 14.24 1.42 -0.40
N CYS A 339 14.75 1.82 -1.57
CA CYS A 339 15.85 1.13 -2.22
C CYS A 339 17.17 1.30 -1.44
N TRP A 340 17.46 2.53 -0.97
CA TRP A 340 18.58 2.79 -0.08
C TRP A 340 18.50 1.96 1.20
N ASN A 341 17.33 1.93 1.84
CA ASN A 341 17.10 1.14 3.05
C ASN A 341 17.29 -0.36 2.82
N ALA A 342 16.79 -0.89 1.70
CA ALA A 342 16.97 -2.31 1.37
C ALA A 342 18.44 -2.67 1.22
N MET A 343 19.24 -1.82 0.55
CA MET A 343 20.67 -2.04 0.38
C MET A 343 21.44 -1.89 1.70
N ILE A 344 21.19 -0.83 2.47
CA ILE A 344 21.83 -0.58 3.76
C ILE A 344 21.55 -1.73 4.75
N ILE A 345 20.30 -2.17 4.88
CA ILE A 345 19.93 -3.27 5.77
C ILE A 345 20.51 -4.58 5.26
N GLY A 346 20.44 -4.84 3.95
CA GLY A 346 21.02 -6.04 3.36
C GLY A 346 22.51 -6.17 3.66
N LEU A 347 23.28 -5.12 3.44
CA LEU A 347 24.70 -5.09 3.75
C LEU A 347 24.99 -5.23 5.26
N ALA A 348 24.17 -4.56 6.10
CA ALA A 348 24.31 -4.61 7.55
C ALA A 348 24.14 -6.04 8.09
N VAL A 349 23.09 -6.74 7.65
CA VAL A 349 22.80 -8.13 8.08
C VAL A 349 23.91 -9.08 7.67
N HIS A 350 24.52 -8.87 6.50
CA HIS A 350 25.61 -9.70 6.01
C HIS A 350 27.02 -9.23 6.47
N GLY A 351 27.10 -8.23 7.36
CA GLY A 351 28.34 -7.80 8.00
C GLY A 351 29.24 -6.86 7.20
N TYR A 352 28.77 -6.33 6.06
CA TYR A 352 29.51 -5.37 5.23
C TYR A 352 29.38 -3.93 5.79
N CYS A 353 29.80 -3.76 7.03
CA CYS A 353 29.52 -2.55 7.81
C CYS A 353 30.16 -1.28 7.25
N GLU A 354 31.37 -1.35 6.65
CA GLU A 354 32.02 -0.17 6.06
C GLU A 354 31.22 0.37 4.89
N GLU A 355 30.70 -0.52 4.04
CA GLU A 355 29.86 -0.13 2.91
C GLU A 355 28.53 0.49 3.39
N VAL A 356 27.98 0.00 4.52
CA VAL A 356 26.78 0.61 5.14
C VAL A 356 27.05 2.07 5.51
N PHE A 357 28.18 2.36 6.14
CA PHE A 357 28.52 3.73 6.54
C PHE A 357 28.77 4.63 5.32
N GLN A 358 29.41 4.09 4.29
CA GLN A 358 29.60 4.81 3.03
C GLN A 358 28.27 5.14 2.37
N LEU A 359 27.39 4.16 2.19
CA LEU A 359 26.07 4.37 1.59
C LEU A 359 25.21 5.34 2.41
N PHE A 360 25.33 5.31 3.73
CA PHE A 360 24.64 6.29 4.57
C PHE A 360 25.13 7.71 4.30
N SER A 361 26.44 7.91 4.18
CA SER A 361 27.02 9.22 3.84
C SER A 361 26.60 9.67 2.44
N GLU A 362 26.64 8.79 1.45
CA GLU A 362 26.16 9.09 0.09
C GLU A 362 24.66 9.48 0.07
N MET A 363 23.85 8.81 0.90
CA MET A 363 22.43 9.14 1.04
C MET A 363 22.22 10.54 1.69
N GLU A 364 23.05 10.90 2.67
CA GLU A 364 22.99 12.22 3.32
C GLU A 364 23.43 13.36 2.37
N GLU A 365 24.42 13.10 1.52
CA GLU A 365 24.97 14.04 0.56
C GLU A 365 24.14 14.16 -0.72
N SER A 366 23.09 13.35 -0.86
CA SER A 366 22.22 13.37 -2.04
C SER A 366 21.59 14.77 -2.23
N LEU A 367 21.74 15.29 -3.45
CA LEU A 367 21.13 16.56 -3.85
C LEU A 367 19.60 16.48 -4.00
N ASP A 368 19.03 15.28 -4.01
CA ASP A 368 17.60 15.06 -4.08
C ASP A 368 16.96 15.18 -2.69
N ASN A 369 16.25 16.26 -2.45
CA ASN A 369 15.55 16.53 -1.19
C ASN A 369 14.51 15.46 -0.82
N SER A 370 14.08 14.61 -1.74
CA SER A 370 13.18 13.49 -1.47
C SER A 370 13.90 12.29 -0.83
N ILE A 371 15.23 12.22 -0.95
CA ILE A 371 16.06 11.15 -0.41
C ILE A 371 16.63 11.59 0.94
N ARG A 372 15.90 11.28 2.02
CA ARG A 372 16.34 11.58 3.39
C ARG A 372 16.37 10.32 4.23
N PRO A 373 17.43 10.12 5.04
CA PRO A 373 17.47 9.05 6.02
C PRO A 373 16.23 9.07 6.93
N ASN A 374 15.64 7.89 7.13
CA ASN A 374 14.48 7.69 8.00
C ASN A 374 14.78 6.66 9.09
N GLY A 375 13.83 6.34 9.97
CA GLY A 375 14.02 5.38 11.05
C GLY A 375 14.53 4.02 10.56
N LEU A 376 14.10 3.56 9.39
CA LEU A 376 14.56 2.28 8.83
C LEU A 376 16.03 2.35 8.37
N THR A 377 16.47 3.48 7.83
CA THR A 377 17.88 3.74 7.51
C THR A 377 18.75 3.63 8.75
N PHE A 378 18.35 4.31 9.85
CA PHE A 378 19.08 4.25 11.11
C PHE A 378 19.05 2.86 11.75
N THR A 379 17.98 2.08 11.60
CA THR A 379 17.97 0.67 12.01
C THR A 379 19.11 -0.10 11.33
N GLY A 380 19.29 0.05 10.01
CA GLY A 380 20.36 -0.64 9.27
C GLY A 380 21.76 -0.22 9.76
N VAL A 381 21.98 1.07 9.96
CA VAL A 381 23.28 1.58 10.45
C VAL A 381 23.58 1.10 11.88
N LEU A 382 22.57 1.09 12.77
CA LEU A 382 22.72 0.59 14.14
C LEU A 382 22.97 -0.92 14.18
N VAL A 383 22.34 -1.69 13.29
CA VAL A 383 22.63 -3.13 13.11
C VAL A 383 24.11 -3.33 12.71
N ALA A 384 24.61 -2.55 11.76
CA ALA A 384 26.02 -2.62 11.35
C ALA A 384 26.96 -2.27 12.51
N CYS A 385 26.62 -1.27 13.31
CA CYS A 385 27.37 -0.93 14.54
C CYS A 385 27.36 -2.07 15.55
N SER A 386 26.19 -2.74 15.75
CA SER A 386 26.08 -3.87 16.67
C SER A 386 26.94 -5.06 16.20
N HIS A 387 26.92 -5.41 14.92
CA HIS A 387 27.73 -6.50 14.38
C HIS A 387 29.24 -6.26 14.55
N LYS A 388 29.71 -5.03 14.35
CA LYS A 388 31.14 -4.69 14.57
C LYS A 388 31.45 -4.33 16.03
N GLY A 389 30.46 -4.15 16.88
CA GLY A 389 30.65 -3.72 18.27
C GLY A 389 31.15 -2.29 18.41
N LEU A 390 30.73 -1.37 17.53
CA LEU A 390 31.17 0.03 17.49
C LEU A 390 30.26 0.91 18.35
N VAL A 391 30.47 0.90 19.67
CA VAL A 391 29.60 1.59 20.64
C VAL A 391 29.55 3.11 20.38
N ASP A 392 30.70 3.76 20.22
CA ASP A 392 30.77 5.21 20.06
C ASP A 392 30.12 5.69 18.76
N LYS A 393 30.32 4.93 17.66
CA LYS A 393 29.63 5.21 16.39
C LYS A 393 28.11 5.02 16.53
N ALA A 394 27.66 3.98 17.24
CA ALA A 394 26.25 3.73 17.45
C ALA A 394 25.59 4.85 18.27
N ARG A 395 26.24 5.33 19.34
CA ARG A 395 25.78 6.50 20.12
C ARG A 395 25.67 7.73 19.23
N TRP A 396 26.69 7.98 18.41
CA TRP A 396 26.68 9.11 17.49
C TRP A 396 25.51 9.03 16.49
N TYR A 397 25.29 7.86 15.85
CA TYR A 397 24.18 7.69 14.92
C TYR A 397 22.81 7.79 15.61
N TYR A 398 22.70 7.28 16.83
CA TYR A 398 21.47 7.38 17.61
C TYR A 398 21.15 8.85 17.95
N ASP A 399 22.15 9.61 18.42
CA ASP A 399 22.01 11.03 18.71
C ASP A 399 21.73 11.84 17.42
N HIS A 400 22.38 11.47 16.33
CA HIS A 400 22.17 12.07 15.02
C HIS A 400 20.73 11.88 14.53
N MET A 401 20.16 10.68 14.66
CA MET A 401 18.77 10.36 14.39
C MET A 401 17.81 11.24 15.18
N VAL A 402 18.03 11.38 16.47
CA VAL A 402 17.14 12.12 17.38
C VAL A 402 17.29 13.64 17.19
N ASN A 403 18.53 14.14 17.17
CA ASN A 403 18.82 15.57 17.23
C ASN A 403 18.76 16.26 15.86
N LYS A 404 19.33 15.65 14.81
CA LYS A 404 19.35 16.22 13.46
C LYS A 404 18.07 15.92 12.68
N TYR A 405 17.65 14.64 12.67
CA TYR A 405 16.51 14.20 11.88
C TYR A 405 15.18 14.29 12.61
N LYS A 406 15.18 14.53 13.93
CA LYS A 406 13.98 14.58 14.79
C LYS A 406 13.14 13.30 14.70
N ILE A 407 13.80 12.17 14.50
CA ILE A 407 13.14 10.86 14.42
C ILE A 407 13.02 10.29 15.84
N LEU A 408 11.80 9.97 16.24
CA LEU A 408 11.57 9.30 17.53
C LEU A 408 12.06 7.86 17.47
N PRO A 409 12.90 7.42 18.41
CA PRO A 409 13.37 6.04 18.49
C PRO A 409 12.21 5.06 18.67
N ASN A 410 12.22 3.99 17.92
CA ASN A 410 11.28 2.87 18.06
C ASN A 410 11.97 1.65 18.68
N ILE A 411 11.19 0.59 18.95
CA ILE A 411 11.65 -0.64 19.59
C ILE A 411 12.85 -1.28 18.88
N LYS A 412 12.94 -1.17 17.54
CA LYS A 412 14.06 -1.75 16.77
C LYS A 412 15.36 -0.99 17.02
N HIS A 413 15.31 0.33 17.14
CA HIS A 413 16.47 1.16 17.46
C HIS A 413 16.98 0.84 18.87
N TYR A 414 16.06 0.78 19.85
CA TYR A 414 16.41 0.35 21.22
C TYR A 414 17.00 -1.05 21.22
N GLY A 415 16.41 -1.99 20.46
CA GLY A 415 16.90 -3.36 20.36
C GLY A 415 18.35 -3.44 19.87
N CYS A 416 18.69 -2.70 18.81
CA CYS A 416 20.07 -2.66 18.29
C CYS A 416 21.06 -2.08 19.31
N MET A 417 20.66 -1.01 20.01
CA MET A 417 21.52 -0.40 21.02
C MET A 417 21.70 -1.28 22.25
N VAL A 418 20.61 -1.86 22.76
CA VAL A 418 20.65 -2.79 23.90
C VAL A 418 21.48 -4.03 23.57
N ASP A 419 21.33 -4.63 22.38
CA ASP A 419 22.13 -5.76 21.93
C ASP A 419 23.63 -5.40 21.86
N LEU A 420 23.96 -4.26 21.27
CA LEU A 420 25.33 -3.77 21.18
C LEU A 420 25.98 -3.54 22.55
N LEU A 421 25.30 -2.79 23.41
CA LEU A 421 25.79 -2.48 24.76
C LEU A 421 25.97 -3.75 25.59
N SER A 422 24.99 -4.65 25.50
CA SER A 422 24.99 -5.94 26.19
C SER A 422 26.16 -6.82 25.76
N ARG A 423 26.41 -6.96 24.46
CA ARG A 423 27.56 -7.72 23.93
C ARG A 423 28.91 -7.13 24.32
N ARG A 424 28.97 -5.82 24.55
CA ARG A 424 30.18 -5.13 25.02
C ARG A 424 30.35 -5.09 26.51
N GLY A 425 29.43 -5.72 27.27
CA GLY A 425 29.48 -5.78 28.75
C GLY A 425 29.00 -4.50 29.43
N LEU A 426 28.45 -3.54 28.72
CA LEU A 426 27.92 -2.28 29.26
C LEU A 426 26.47 -2.49 29.71
N LEU A 427 26.25 -3.48 30.63
CA LEU A 427 24.92 -3.94 31.00
C LEU A 427 24.11 -2.86 31.71
N GLU A 428 24.75 -2.03 32.53
CA GLU A 428 24.07 -0.95 33.26
C GLU A 428 23.51 0.11 32.28
N GLU A 429 24.28 0.47 31.24
CA GLU A 429 23.82 1.40 30.21
C GLU A 429 22.67 0.79 29.39
N ALA A 430 22.76 -0.50 29.07
CA ALA A 430 21.69 -1.21 28.40
C ALA A 430 20.39 -1.21 29.23
N TYR A 431 20.50 -1.44 30.52
CA TYR A 431 19.39 -1.38 31.47
C TYR A 431 18.75 0.01 31.54
N GLN A 432 19.57 1.07 31.65
CA GLN A 432 19.08 2.44 31.67
C GLN A 432 18.37 2.79 30.32
N MET A 433 18.90 2.31 29.22
CA MET A 433 18.28 2.52 27.91
C MET A 433 16.91 1.83 27.78
N ILE A 434 16.75 0.64 28.35
CA ILE A 434 15.44 -0.03 28.43
C ILE A 434 14.47 0.78 29.28
N LYS A 435 14.89 1.30 30.42
CA LYS A 435 14.04 2.13 31.30
C LYS A 435 13.56 3.42 30.66
N THR A 436 14.38 4.04 29.83
CA THR A 436 14.03 5.28 29.09
C THR A 436 13.21 5.02 27.84
N SER A 437 13.06 3.76 27.42
CA SER A 437 12.24 3.39 26.29
C SER A 437 10.76 3.70 26.54
N PRO A 438 10.03 4.31 25.59
CA PRO A 438 8.57 4.53 25.69
C PRO A 438 7.78 3.23 25.84
N SER A 439 8.35 2.12 25.38
CA SER A 439 7.77 0.77 25.46
C SER A 439 8.38 0.02 26.64
N THR A 440 8.04 0.42 27.86
CA THR A 440 8.52 -0.21 29.10
C THR A 440 8.19 -1.71 29.22
N ASN A 441 7.21 -2.19 28.45
CA ASN A 441 6.73 -3.57 28.41
C ASN A 441 7.28 -4.36 27.20
N SER A 442 8.47 -4.02 26.70
CA SER A 442 9.03 -4.80 25.60
C SER A 442 9.82 -5.99 26.13
N ASP A 443 9.18 -7.13 26.11
CA ASP A 443 9.75 -8.43 26.44
C ASP A 443 11.03 -8.76 25.63
N VAL A 444 11.07 -8.31 24.36
CA VAL A 444 12.25 -8.51 23.50
C VAL A 444 13.50 -7.84 24.06
N LEU A 445 13.39 -6.60 24.58
CA LEU A 445 14.54 -5.88 25.17
C LEU A 445 15.02 -6.55 26.45
N TRP A 446 14.08 -6.94 27.31
CA TRP A 446 14.41 -7.65 28.56
C TRP A 446 15.00 -9.02 28.32
N ARG A 447 14.52 -9.79 27.32
CA ARG A 447 15.15 -11.05 26.92
C ARG A 447 16.56 -10.87 26.38
N THR A 448 16.81 -9.80 25.60
CA THR A 448 18.14 -9.48 25.11
C THR A 448 19.10 -9.21 26.27
N LEU A 449 18.67 -8.42 27.27
CA LEU A 449 19.46 -8.13 28.47
C LEU A 449 19.68 -9.39 29.31
N LEU A 450 18.64 -10.20 29.55
CA LEU A 450 18.74 -11.46 30.29
C LEU A 450 19.75 -12.42 29.65
N GLY A 451 19.69 -12.55 28.31
CA GLY A 451 20.65 -13.38 27.55
C GLY A 451 22.11 -12.90 27.72
N ALA A 452 22.32 -11.59 27.76
CA ALA A 452 23.65 -11.00 27.95
C ALA A 452 24.15 -11.14 29.40
N CYS A 453 23.26 -11.08 30.37
CA CYS A 453 23.61 -11.28 31.78
C CYS A 453 24.26 -12.65 32.03
N ARG A 454 23.90 -13.67 31.24
CA ARG A 454 24.55 -14.97 31.29
C ARG A 454 26.05 -14.88 30.93
N THR A 455 26.36 -14.23 29.78
CA THR A 455 27.74 -14.15 29.29
C THR A 455 28.65 -13.28 30.16
N GLN A 456 28.08 -12.33 30.91
CA GLN A 456 28.77 -11.39 31.78
C GLN A 456 28.67 -11.76 33.28
N ALA A 457 28.03 -12.90 33.59
CA ALA A 457 27.81 -13.39 34.97
C ALA A 457 27.14 -12.34 35.88
N ASN A 458 26.30 -11.47 35.37
CA ASN A 458 25.59 -10.45 36.14
C ASN A 458 24.22 -10.97 36.60
N MET A 459 24.19 -11.43 37.85
CA MET A 459 23.01 -12.05 38.43
C MET A 459 21.92 -11.03 38.77
N GLU A 460 22.31 -9.86 39.29
CA GLU A 460 21.36 -8.82 39.71
C GLU A 460 20.48 -8.35 38.56
N LEU A 461 21.08 -7.99 37.44
CA LEU A 461 20.34 -7.57 36.24
C LEU A 461 19.57 -8.73 35.60
N ALA A 462 20.04 -9.98 35.74
CA ALA A 462 19.31 -11.16 35.29
C ALA A 462 18.00 -11.33 36.09
N GLU A 463 18.04 -11.23 37.40
CA GLU A 463 16.86 -11.33 38.28
C GLU A 463 15.86 -10.18 37.99
N ILE A 464 16.35 -8.95 37.83
CA ILE A 464 15.52 -7.79 37.46
C ILE A 464 14.85 -8.03 36.10
N SER A 465 15.61 -8.48 35.08
CA SER A 465 15.08 -8.73 33.74
C SER A 465 14.00 -9.81 33.74
N PHE A 466 14.23 -10.89 34.50
CA PHE A 466 13.25 -11.97 34.62
C PHE A 466 11.99 -11.52 35.36
N GLN A 467 12.11 -10.70 36.40
CA GLN A 467 10.95 -10.12 37.10
C GLN A 467 10.11 -9.21 36.23
N GLN A 468 10.74 -8.46 35.30
CA GLN A 468 9.98 -7.64 34.34
C GLN A 468 9.25 -8.52 33.32
N LEU A 469 9.90 -9.58 32.83
CA LEU A 469 9.27 -10.56 31.94
C LEU A 469 8.10 -11.31 32.60
N ALA A 470 8.18 -11.58 33.89
CA ALA A 470 7.14 -12.24 34.67
C ALA A 470 5.83 -11.42 34.79
N LYS A 471 5.88 -10.11 34.53
CA LYS A 471 4.68 -9.26 34.50
C LYS A 471 3.81 -9.47 33.26
N GLU A 472 4.38 -10.04 32.20
CA GLU A 472 3.69 -10.32 30.96
C GLU A 472 3.48 -11.84 30.80
N GLN A 473 4.34 -12.51 30.07
CA GLN A 473 4.27 -13.96 29.87
C GLN A 473 5.67 -14.55 29.74
N LEU A 474 6.06 -15.36 30.72
CA LEU A 474 7.31 -16.10 30.69
C LEU A 474 7.24 -17.27 29.71
N THR A 475 8.32 -17.46 28.97
CA THR A 475 8.52 -18.61 28.10
C THR A 475 9.44 -19.64 28.78
N ASP A 476 9.43 -20.87 28.29
CA ASP A 476 10.37 -21.91 28.73
C ASP A 476 11.84 -21.47 28.58
N GLY A 477 12.14 -20.71 27.51
CA GLY A 477 13.46 -20.13 27.28
C GLY A 477 13.89 -19.17 28.38
N ASP A 478 12.99 -18.34 28.90
CA ASP A 478 13.27 -17.37 29.97
C ASP A 478 13.65 -18.09 31.27
N TYR A 479 12.88 -19.14 31.65
CA TYR A 479 13.19 -20.00 32.78
C TYR A 479 14.53 -20.72 32.65
N MET A 480 14.81 -21.24 31.43
CA MET A 480 16.08 -21.93 31.15
C MET A 480 17.28 -20.99 31.21
N LEU A 481 17.16 -19.76 30.71
CA LEU A 481 18.22 -18.76 30.79
C LEU A 481 18.56 -18.41 32.22
N LEU A 482 17.58 -18.07 33.07
CA LEU A 482 17.83 -17.73 34.46
C LEU A 482 18.33 -18.94 35.26
N SER A 483 17.77 -20.15 35.00
CA SER A 483 18.24 -21.40 35.62
C SER A 483 19.71 -21.67 35.30
N ASN A 484 20.17 -21.39 34.08
CA ASN A 484 21.55 -21.57 33.68
C ASN A 484 22.46 -20.53 34.35
N ILE A 485 22.02 -19.28 34.49
CA ILE A 485 22.76 -18.23 35.21
C ILE A 485 22.98 -18.64 36.69
N TYR A 486 21.95 -19.14 37.37
CA TYR A 486 22.07 -19.65 38.72
C TYR A 486 23.02 -20.86 38.82
N ALA A 487 22.93 -21.77 37.84
CA ALA A 487 23.81 -22.95 37.84
C ALA A 487 25.30 -22.56 37.64
N GLU A 488 25.60 -21.63 36.73
CA GLU A 488 26.95 -21.10 36.51
C GLU A 488 27.50 -20.37 37.76
N ALA A 489 26.60 -19.77 38.57
CA ALA A 489 26.95 -19.14 39.84
C ALA A 489 26.98 -20.11 41.03
N GLY A 490 26.72 -21.41 40.84
CA GLY A 490 26.69 -22.42 41.89
C GLY A 490 25.47 -22.39 42.82
N ARG A 491 24.42 -21.62 42.48
CA ARG A 491 23.20 -21.46 43.28
C ARG A 491 22.17 -22.54 42.96
N TRP A 492 22.47 -23.78 43.33
CA TRP A 492 21.68 -24.95 42.96
C TRP A 492 20.28 -24.99 43.59
N ASP A 493 20.08 -24.37 44.75
CA ASP A 493 18.78 -24.29 45.41
C ASP A 493 17.78 -23.45 44.59
N GLU A 494 18.25 -22.32 44.05
CA GLU A 494 17.45 -21.47 43.15
C GLU A 494 17.15 -22.16 41.81
N VAL A 495 18.11 -22.91 41.28
CA VAL A 495 17.89 -23.74 40.07
C VAL A 495 16.76 -24.72 40.30
N GLN A 496 16.76 -25.43 41.43
CA GLN A 496 15.72 -26.41 41.74
C GLN A 496 14.36 -25.74 41.94
N ARG A 497 14.32 -24.61 42.64
CA ARG A 497 13.10 -23.81 42.86
C ARG A 497 12.50 -23.34 41.55
N LEU A 498 13.30 -22.75 40.66
CA LEU A 498 12.86 -22.19 39.39
C LEU A 498 12.34 -23.28 38.46
N ARG A 499 12.99 -24.46 38.40
CA ARG A 499 12.56 -25.60 37.61
C ARG A 499 11.27 -26.23 38.14
N SER A 500 11.07 -26.24 39.47
CA SER A 500 9.83 -26.69 40.07
C SER A 500 8.68 -25.73 39.75
N GLU A 501 8.89 -24.43 39.78
CA GLU A 501 7.93 -23.39 39.41
C GLU A 501 7.51 -23.54 37.94
N MET A 502 8.45 -23.71 37.01
CA MET A 502 8.19 -23.96 35.62
C MET A 502 7.31 -25.22 35.41
N GLY A 503 7.57 -26.27 36.20
CA GLY A 503 6.75 -27.50 36.16
C GLY A 503 5.32 -27.28 36.67
N TYR A 504 5.15 -26.52 37.75
CA TYR A 504 3.84 -26.18 38.31
C TYR A 504 2.98 -25.35 37.38
N LEU A 505 3.57 -24.39 36.66
CA LEU A 505 2.88 -23.50 35.74
C LEU A 505 2.58 -24.14 34.39
N HIS A 506 2.94 -25.42 34.18
CA HIS A 506 2.73 -26.17 32.93
C HIS A 506 3.21 -25.40 31.70
N VAL A 507 4.34 -24.67 31.80
CA VAL A 507 4.91 -23.93 30.66
C VAL A 507 5.28 -24.93 29.57
N PRO A 508 4.67 -24.86 28.37
CA PRO A 508 4.90 -25.83 27.33
C PRO A 508 6.33 -25.72 26.80
N LYS A 509 7.06 -26.84 26.82
CA LYS A 509 8.39 -26.90 26.19
C LYS A 509 8.21 -26.89 24.67
N GLN A 510 8.76 -25.90 24.00
CA GLN A 510 8.88 -25.92 22.56
C GLN A 510 10.01 -26.86 22.15
N ALA A 511 9.66 -27.90 21.37
CA ALA A 511 10.68 -28.76 20.77
C ALA A 511 11.51 -27.97 19.77
N GLY A 512 12.82 -27.87 20.01
CA GLY A 512 13.73 -27.31 19.01
C GLY A 512 13.77 -28.25 17.80
N TYR A 513 13.49 -27.73 16.60
CA TYR A 513 13.71 -28.45 15.37
C TYR A 513 14.58 -27.61 14.44
N SER A 514 15.48 -28.28 13.72
CA SER A 514 16.19 -27.69 12.60
C SER A 514 15.79 -28.42 11.33
N GLN A 515 15.40 -27.67 10.31
CA GLN A 515 15.04 -28.23 9.01
C GLN A 515 16.09 -27.83 7.98
N ILE A 516 16.73 -28.82 7.38
CA ILE A 516 17.61 -28.60 6.24
C ILE A 516 16.78 -28.97 5.00
N ASN A 517 16.41 -27.97 4.20
CA ASN A 517 15.85 -28.22 2.88
C ASN A 517 16.99 -28.67 1.94
N MET A 518 17.15 -29.98 1.81
CA MET A 518 17.97 -30.51 0.72
C MET A 518 17.15 -30.39 -0.57
N ASN A 519 17.51 -29.46 -1.45
CA ASN A 519 17.09 -29.51 -2.84
C ASN A 519 17.64 -30.81 -3.44
N VAL A 520 16.81 -31.82 -3.53
CA VAL A 520 17.08 -33.01 -4.33
C VAL A 520 16.98 -32.56 -5.79
N SER A 521 18.11 -32.11 -6.34
CA SER A 521 18.27 -32.02 -7.77
C SER A 521 18.13 -33.43 -8.34
N ASN A 522 16.97 -33.73 -8.92
CA ASN A 522 16.78 -34.93 -9.73
C ASN A 522 17.80 -34.92 -10.84
N ARG A 523 18.92 -35.62 -10.62
CA ARG A 523 19.66 -36.24 -11.70
C ARG A 523 18.83 -37.44 -12.17
N LEU A 524 18.08 -37.26 -13.21
CA LEU A 524 17.66 -38.33 -14.07
C LEU A 524 18.13 -37.97 -15.48
N SER A 525 19.02 -38.82 -15.89
CA SER A 525 19.63 -39.03 -17.20
C SER A 525 18.70 -38.84 -18.39
#